data_b4ce4f767af478647f66ff01311ef118
#
_entry.id   b4ce4f767af478647f66ff01311ef118
#
_cell.length_a   1.000
_cell.length_b   1.000
_cell.length_c   1.000
_cell.angle_alpha   90.00
_cell.angle_beta   90.00
_cell.angle_gamma   90.00
#
_symmetry.space_group_name_H-M   'P 1'
#
loop_
_entity.id
_entity.type
_entity.pdbx_description
1 polymer ?
#
loop_
_entity_poly.entity_id
_entity_poly.type
_entity_poly.pdbx_seq_one_letter_code
_entity_poly.pdbx_strand_id
1 'polypeptide(L)'
;WDNLPKATMVIETDFYFVWSEHMKKELLHYYPYVKENQIFITGTPQFESHFDKHKLISKEAFYKEHQLDLDKKYICYSGDDITTSPDDPQYLNDVAEAVRELNNQGNSLGIIFRRCPVDFSNRYDFVLEKNKDIITSIVPLWQKIGEGWNTILSTHADSILQVNTIYHTEMVINLGSSMVFDYVCFQKPC
;
A
#
# COMPACT_ATOMS: atom_id res chain seq x y z
N TRP A 1 9.42 -3.86 -8.27
CA TRP A 1 10.69 -4.06 -7.57
C TRP A 1 11.73 -4.57 -8.54
N ASP A 2 12.86 -3.92 -8.62
CA ASP A 2 14.03 -4.46 -9.28
C ASP A 2 14.70 -5.47 -8.35
N ASN A 3 14.61 -6.76 -8.69
CA ASN A 3 15.16 -7.86 -7.90
C ASN A 3 16.36 -8.54 -8.57
N LEU A 4 16.84 -8.03 -9.70
CA LEU A 4 17.99 -8.63 -10.39
C LEU A 4 19.20 -8.84 -9.48
N PRO A 5 19.54 -7.90 -8.56
CA PRO A 5 20.62 -8.11 -7.61
C PRO A 5 20.34 -9.17 -6.53
N LYS A 6 19.07 -9.53 -6.33
CA LYS A 6 18.66 -10.48 -5.28
C LYS A 6 18.46 -11.91 -5.76
N ALA A 7 18.31 -12.08 -7.07
CA ALA A 7 18.03 -13.39 -7.65
C ALA A 7 18.91 -13.62 -8.88
N THR A 8 19.64 -14.74 -8.89
CA THR A 8 20.37 -15.19 -10.07
C THR A 8 19.43 -16.01 -10.96
N MET A 9 19.33 -15.64 -12.23
CA MET A 9 18.61 -16.45 -13.21
C MET A 9 19.43 -17.70 -13.52
N VAL A 10 18.91 -18.84 -13.11
CA VAL A 10 19.58 -20.15 -13.29
C VAL A 10 19.09 -20.85 -14.56
N ILE A 11 17.90 -20.48 -15.04
CA ILE A 11 17.25 -21.06 -16.21
C ILE A 11 17.00 -19.95 -17.22
N GLU A 12 17.46 -20.18 -18.45
CA GLU A 12 17.14 -19.33 -19.57
C GLU A 12 15.67 -19.52 -19.98
N THR A 13 14.98 -18.41 -20.23
CA THR A 13 13.61 -18.40 -20.74
C THR A 13 13.58 -17.85 -22.17
N ASP A 14 12.52 -18.18 -22.90
CA ASP A 14 12.36 -17.70 -24.28
C ASP A 14 12.10 -16.20 -24.32
N PHE A 15 11.38 -15.67 -23.32
CA PHE A 15 10.97 -14.26 -23.23
C PHE A 15 11.08 -13.73 -21.82
N TYR A 16 11.36 -12.43 -21.71
CA TYR A 16 11.48 -11.67 -20.46
C TYR A 16 10.52 -10.49 -20.48
N PHE A 17 9.70 -10.37 -19.46
CA PHE A 17 8.82 -9.21 -19.25
C PHE A 17 9.42 -8.34 -18.15
N VAL A 18 9.75 -7.11 -18.51
CA VAL A 18 10.37 -6.14 -17.61
C VAL A 18 9.47 -4.91 -17.44
N TRP A 19 9.65 -4.19 -16.35
CA TRP A 19 8.77 -3.06 -16.03
C TRP A 19 9.18 -1.76 -16.74
N SER A 20 10.46 -1.60 -17.05
CA SER A 20 11.00 -0.34 -17.58
C SER A 20 12.19 -0.54 -18.47
N GLU A 21 12.54 0.52 -19.22
CA GLU A 21 13.79 0.60 -19.98
C GLU A 21 15.03 0.41 -19.09
N HIS A 22 14.97 0.87 -17.84
CA HIS A 22 16.05 0.69 -16.89
C HIS A 22 16.27 -0.80 -16.60
N MET A 23 15.22 -1.54 -16.26
CA MET A 23 15.30 -2.99 -16.03
C MET A 23 15.76 -3.75 -17.28
N LYS A 24 15.34 -3.32 -18.48
CA LYS A 24 15.83 -3.90 -19.74
C LYS A 24 17.34 -3.74 -19.86
N LYS A 25 17.86 -2.55 -19.59
CA LYS A 25 19.32 -2.29 -19.64
C LYS A 25 20.08 -3.08 -18.60
N GLU A 26 19.57 -3.21 -17.38
CA GLU A 26 20.16 -4.02 -16.32
C GLU A 26 20.18 -5.51 -16.72
N LEU A 27 19.07 -6.02 -17.25
CA LEU A 27 18.98 -7.40 -17.70
C LEU A 27 20.04 -7.71 -18.79
N LEU A 28 20.19 -6.86 -19.79
CA LEU A 28 21.20 -7.00 -20.83
C LEU A 28 22.63 -6.87 -20.28
N HIS A 29 22.83 -6.08 -19.25
CA HIS A 29 24.14 -5.88 -18.62
C HIS A 29 24.57 -7.09 -17.80
N TYR A 30 23.69 -7.61 -16.95
CA TYR A 30 24.02 -8.73 -16.05
C TYR A 30 23.91 -10.10 -16.71
N TYR A 31 23.13 -10.21 -17.79
CA TYR A 31 22.89 -11.46 -18.53
C TYR A 31 23.14 -11.28 -20.03
N PRO A 32 24.43 -11.20 -20.46
CA PRO A 32 24.79 -10.88 -21.84
C PRO A 32 24.38 -11.92 -22.87
N TYR A 33 23.92 -13.10 -22.44
CA TYR A 33 23.35 -14.11 -23.34
C TYR A 33 21.89 -13.80 -23.74
N VAL A 34 21.19 -12.96 -23.01
CA VAL A 34 19.83 -12.53 -23.31
C VAL A 34 19.86 -11.57 -24.50
N LYS A 35 19.01 -11.81 -25.49
CA LYS A 35 18.92 -10.98 -26.68
C LYS A 35 17.84 -9.90 -26.49
N GLU A 36 18.07 -8.75 -27.09
CA GLU A 36 17.17 -7.61 -26.96
C GLU A 36 15.74 -7.93 -27.46
N ASN A 37 15.61 -8.72 -28.52
CA ASN A 37 14.31 -9.14 -29.06
C ASN A 37 13.55 -10.16 -28.19
N GLN A 38 14.15 -10.66 -27.11
CA GLN A 38 13.48 -11.50 -26.11
C GLN A 38 12.88 -10.68 -24.97
N ILE A 39 13.14 -9.35 -24.92
CA ILE A 39 12.74 -8.50 -23.79
C ILE A 39 11.58 -7.61 -24.19
N PHE A 40 10.50 -7.68 -23.41
CA PHE A 40 9.30 -6.88 -23.59
C PHE A 40 9.09 -5.98 -22.36
N ILE A 41 8.92 -4.68 -22.60
CA ILE A 41 8.62 -3.72 -21.55
C ILE A 41 7.12 -3.64 -21.42
N THR A 42 6.59 -4.13 -20.29
CA THR A 42 5.16 -4.26 -20.05
C THR A 42 4.62 -3.27 -19.01
N GLY A 43 5.51 -2.54 -18.33
CA GLY A 43 5.12 -1.81 -17.14
C GLY A 43 4.95 -2.76 -15.94
N THR A 44 4.38 -2.23 -14.87
CA THR A 44 4.19 -2.96 -13.60
C THR A 44 2.72 -3.36 -13.45
N PRO A 45 2.35 -4.64 -13.65
CA PRO A 45 0.96 -5.09 -13.61
C PRO A 45 0.26 -4.81 -12.28
N GLN A 46 1.00 -4.76 -11.16
CA GLN A 46 0.42 -4.47 -9.84
C GLN A 46 -0.29 -3.11 -9.76
N PHE A 47 0.08 -2.14 -10.61
CA PHE A 47 -0.54 -0.81 -10.62
C PHE A 47 -1.69 -0.68 -11.63
N GLU A 48 -2.00 -1.71 -12.41
CA GLU A 48 -3.06 -1.66 -13.41
C GLU A 48 -4.42 -1.27 -12.79
N SER A 49 -4.71 -1.79 -11.61
CA SER A 49 -5.93 -1.47 -10.87
C SER A 49 -6.11 0.01 -10.53
N HIS A 50 -5.02 0.78 -10.40
CA HIS A 50 -5.04 2.21 -10.08
C HIS A 50 -5.54 3.07 -11.24
N PHE A 51 -5.46 2.55 -12.45
CA PHE A 51 -5.90 3.23 -13.68
C PHE A 51 -7.28 2.77 -14.16
N ASP A 52 -7.86 1.77 -13.52
CA ASP A 52 -9.20 1.26 -13.83
C ASP A 52 -10.29 2.06 -13.10
N LYS A 53 -10.86 3.04 -13.79
CA LYS A 53 -11.91 3.91 -13.23
C LYS A 53 -13.19 3.16 -12.82
N HIS A 54 -13.42 1.96 -13.37
CA HIS A 54 -14.58 1.14 -13.01
C HIS A 54 -14.49 0.56 -11.59
N LYS A 55 -13.31 0.55 -11.00
CA LYS A 55 -13.09 0.12 -9.62
C LYS A 55 -13.34 1.21 -8.59
N LEU A 56 -13.45 2.48 -9.03
CA LEU A 56 -13.69 3.60 -8.13
C LEU A 56 -15.16 3.70 -7.78
N ILE A 57 -15.46 3.80 -6.50
CA ILE A 57 -16.80 4.11 -5.98
C ILE A 57 -16.87 5.58 -5.54
N SER A 58 -18.08 6.11 -5.37
CA SER A 58 -18.24 7.50 -4.92
C SER A 58 -17.73 7.69 -3.48
N LYS A 59 -17.41 8.95 -3.13
CA LYS A 59 -17.00 9.31 -1.77
C LYS A 59 -18.07 8.88 -0.75
N GLU A 60 -19.32 9.15 -1.04
CA GLU A 60 -20.45 8.85 -0.17
C GLU A 60 -20.58 7.33 0.07
N ALA A 61 -20.39 6.52 -0.98
CA ALA A 61 -20.44 5.07 -0.87
C ALA A 61 -19.28 4.53 -0.01
N PHE A 62 -18.06 4.97 -0.30
CA PHE A 62 -16.86 4.56 0.47
C PHE A 62 -16.95 4.98 1.94
N TYR A 63 -17.35 6.23 2.19
CA TYR A 63 -17.45 6.77 3.56
C TYR A 63 -18.56 6.08 4.35
N LYS A 64 -19.69 5.77 3.71
CA LYS A 64 -20.78 5.02 4.34
C LYS A 64 -20.34 3.59 4.69
N GLU A 65 -19.67 2.90 3.77
CA GLU A 65 -19.21 1.53 3.96
C GLU A 65 -18.24 1.41 5.14
N HIS A 66 -17.33 2.40 5.28
CA HIS A 66 -16.31 2.40 6.32
C HIS A 66 -16.67 3.28 7.53
N GLN A 67 -17.91 3.75 7.63
CA GLN A 67 -18.41 4.59 8.73
C GLN A 67 -17.56 5.86 8.94
N LEU A 68 -17.10 6.46 7.84
CA LEU A 68 -16.32 7.69 7.85
C LEU A 68 -17.24 8.91 7.88
N ASP A 69 -16.73 10.00 8.46
CA ASP A 69 -17.42 11.29 8.52
C ASP A 69 -17.23 12.05 7.19
N LEU A 70 -18.31 12.42 6.52
CA LEU A 70 -18.28 13.13 5.23
C LEU A 70 -17.68 14.53 5.32
N ASP A 71 -17.70 15.14 6.50
CA ASP A 71 -17.16 16.48 6.76
C ASP A 71 -15.66 16.46 7.06
N LYS A 72 -15.05 15.27 7.13
CA LYS A 72 -13.61 15.12 7.35
C LYS A 72 -12.87 14.80 6.06
N LYS A 73 -11.60 15.21 6.03
CA LYS A 73 -10.58 14.68 5.12
C LYS A 73 -9.76 13.64 5.83
N TYR A 74 -9.37 12.59 5.13
CA TYR A 74 -8.64 11.50 5.75
C TYR A 74 -7.21 11.39 5.21
N ILE A 75 -6.29 11.10 6.13
CA ILE A 75 -4.91 10.71 5.87
C ILE A 75 -4.85 9.19 6.01
N CYS A 76 -4.17 8.49 5.10
CA CYS A 76 -3.90 7.07 5.28
C CYS A 76 -2.62 6.88 6.07
N TYR A 77 -2.68 6.07 7.13
CA TYR A 77 -1.50 5.52 7.77
C TYR A 77 -1.36 4.05 7.35
N SER A 78 -0.31 3.74 6.60
CA SER A 78 -0.01 2.37 6.18
C SER A 78 0.99 1.75 7.15
N GLY A 79 0.51 0.83 7.99
CA GLY A 79 1.33 0.14 8.97
C GLY A 79 2.32 -0.83 8.32
N ASP A 80 3.46 -0.99 8.95
CA ASP A 80 4.49 -1.96 8.59
C ASP A 80 4.40 -3.25 9.41
N ASP A 81 5.18 -4.27 9.03
CA ASP A 81 5.32 -5.49 9.82
C ASP A 81 6.22 -5.25 11.05
N ILE A 82 6.11 -6.15 12.01
CA ILE A 82 6.81 -6.02 13.31
C ILE A 82 8.34 -6.05 13.17
N THR A 83 8.88 -6.68 12.12
CA THR A 83 10.32 -6.79 11.92
C THR A 83 10.89 -5.53 11.28
N THR A 84 10.12 -4.88 10.42
CA THR A 84 10.48 -3.62 9.76
C THR A 84 10.32 -2.43 10.70
N SER A 85 9.20 -2.40 11.45
CA SER A 85 8.87 -1.30 12.34
C SER A 85 8.25 -1.82 13.65
N PRO A 86 9.07 -2.24 14.64
CA PRO A 86 8.56 -2.71 15.92
C PRO A 86 7.77 -1.65 16.68
N ASP A 87 8.15 -0.38 16.57
CA ASP A 87 7.53 0.76 17.26
C ASP A 87 6.42 1.46 16.45
N ASP A 88 5.97 0.86 15.35
CA ASP A 88 4.96 1.44 14.45
C ASP A 88 3.65 1.87 15.18
N PRO A 89 3.15 1.13 16.19
CA PRO A 89 2.01 1.59 16.96
C PRO A 89 2.24 2.94 17.67
N GLN A 90 3.47 3.20 18.14
CA GLN A 90 3.80 4.47 18.76
C GLN A 90 3.78 5.60 17.72
N TYR A 91 4.33 5.37 16.54
CA TYR A 91 4.30 6.36 15.45
C TYR A 91 2.88 6.66 14.98
N LEU A 92 2.00 5.65 14.92
CA LEU A 92 0.58 5.86 14.64
C LEU A 92 -0.08 6.74 15.72
N ASN A 93 0.28 6.52 16.99
CA ASN A 93 -0.20 7.37 18.10
C ASN A 93 0.29 8.82 17.96
N ASP A 94 1.56 9.03 17.59
CA ASP A 94 2.13 10.36 17.42
C ASP A 94 1.46 11.10 16.25
N VAL A 95 1.15 10.41 15.16
CA VAL A 95 0.36 10.96 14.05
C VAL A 95 -1.07 11.32 14.51
N ALA A 96 -1.69 10.50 15.35
CA ALA A 96 -3.02 10.81 15.88
C ALA A 96 -3.02 12.06 16.77
N GLU A 97 -1.96 12.25 17.59
CA GLU A 97 -1.80 13.45 18.40
C GLU A 97 -1.57 14.69 17.53
N ALA A 98 -0.75 14.59 16.49
CA ALA A 98 -0.57 15.69 15.53
C ALA A 98 -1.87 16.05 14.80
N VAL A 99 -2.66 15.08 14.40
CA VAL A 99 -3.98 15.30 13.77
C VAL A 99 -4.94 16.00 14.73
N ARG A 100 -4.94 15.64 16.03
CA ARG A 100 -5.75 16.35 17.05
C ARG A 100 -5.33 17.80 17.17
N GLU A 101 -4.04 18.07 17.20
CA GLU A 101 -3.52 19.44 17.28
C GLU A 101 -3.98 20.27 16.06
N LEU A 102 -3.88 19.71 14.85
CA LEU A 102 -4.37 20.35 13.64
C LEU A 102 -5.89 20.59 13.69
N ASN A 103 -6.66 19.65 14.21
CA ASN A 103 -8.10 19.81 14.37
C ASN A 103 -8.46 20.90 15.37
N ASN A 104 -7.69 21.06 16.46
CA ASN A 104 -7.83 22.17 17.40
C ASN A 104 -7.54 23.55 16.76
N GLN A 105 -6.75 23.55 15.68
CA GLN A 105 -6.47 24.75 14.86
C GLN A 105 -7.52 25.02 13.78
N GLY A 106 -8.63 24.24 13.77
CA GLY A 106 -9.76 24.44 12.86
C GLY A 106 -9.75 23.56 11.60
N ASN A 107 -8.86 22.56 11.55
CA ASN A 107 -8.95 21.54 10.50
C ASN A 107 -10.02 20.48 10.86
N SER A 108 -10.42 19.67 9.87
CA SER A 108 -11.34 18.54 10.06
C SER A 108 -10.71 17.30 9.42
N LEU A 109 -9.80 16.65 10.15
CA LEU A 109 -9.00 15.52 9.69
C LEU A 109 -9.31 14.25 10.47
N GLY A 110 -9.23 13.10 9.78
CA GLY A 110 -9.23 11.77 10.37
C GLY A 110 -8.11 10.92 9.80
N ILE A 111 -7.88 9.76 10.36
CA ILE A 111 -6.88 8.80 9.92
C ILE A 111 -7.58 7.50 9.51
N ILE A 112 -7.29 7.02 8.31
CA ILE A 112 -7.55 5.64 7.92
C ILE A 112 -6.28 4.85 8.19
N PHE A 113 -6.35 3.93 9.15
CA PHE A 113 -5.26 3.00 9.41
C PHE A 113 -5.44 1.73 8.59
N ARG A 114 -4.48 1.45 7.71
CA ARG A 114 -4.40 0.19 6.97
C ARG A 114 -3.22 -0.62 7.51
N ARG A 115 -3.53 -1.68 8.22
CA ARG A 115 -2.54 -2.61 8.78
C ARG A 115 -1.74 -3.29 7.67
N CYS A 116 -0.48 -3.63 7.94
CA CYS A 116 0.26 -4.56 7.09
C CYS A 116 -0.49 -5.91 7.01
N PRO A 117 -0.75 -6.43 5.80
CA PRO A 117 -1.56 -7.64 5.63
C PRO A 117 -1.02 -8.90 6.30
N VAL A 118 0.27 -8.92 6.60
CA VAL A 118 0.94 -10.07 7.26
C VAL A 118 1.11 -9.87 8.77
N ASP A 119 0.70 -8.72 9.32
CA ASP A 119 0.74 -8.45 10.76
C ASP A 119 -0.60 -8.82 11.42
N PHE A 120 -0.64 -9.97 12.07
CA PHE A 120 -1.79 -10.47 12.80
C PHE A 120 -1.71 -10.23 14.31
N SER A 121 -0.70 -9.47 14.76
CA SER A 121 -0.51 -9.18 16.19
C SER A 121 -1.59 -8.23 16.73
N ASN A 122 -1.70 -8.18 18.05
CA ASN A 122 -2.58 -7.24 18.73
C ASN A 122 -1.88 -5.92 19.13
N ARG A 123 -0.68 -5.65 18.60
CA ARG A 123 0.16 -4.51 19.00
C ARG A 123 -0.47 -3.13 18.77
N TYR A 124 -1.42 -3.03 17.85
CA TYR A 124 -2.13 -1.78 17.58
C TYR A 124 -3.38 -1.57 18.44
N ASP A 125 -3.89 -2.60 19.12
CA ASP A 125 -5.20 -2.55 19.79
C ASP A 125 -5.32 -1.40 20.77
N PHE A 126 -4.28 -1.17 21.59
CA PHE A 126 -4.27 -0.07 22.54
C PHE A 126 -4.34 1.30 21.85
N VAL A 127 -3.57 1.50 20.79
CA VAL A 127 -3.54 2.78 20.05
C VAL A 127 -4.85 3.03 19.34
N LEU A 128 -5.44 2.00 18.73
CA LEU A 128 -6.74 2.09 18.06
C LEU A 128 -7.86 2.42 19.04
N GLU A 129 -7.91 1.77 20.19
CA GLU A 129 -8.92 2.08 21.21
C GLU A 129 -8.73 3.48 21.81
N LYS A 130 -7.48 3.88 22.11
CA LYS A 130 -7.16 5.23 22.61
C LYS A 130 -7.59 6.33 21.64
N ASN A 131 -7.49 6.08 20.34
CA ASN A 131 -7.65 7.10 19.30
C ASN A 131 -8.85 6.83 18.37
N LYS A 132 -9.85 6.08 18.82
CA LYS A 132 -11.04 5.69 18.03
C LYS A 132 -11.90 6.85 17.53
N ASP A 133 -11.73 8.03 18.09
CA ASP A 133 -12.36 9.28 17.67
C ASP A 133 -11.73 9.88 16.41
N ILE A 134 -10.49 9.51 16.09
CA ILE A 134 -9.70 10.02 14.97
C ILE A 134 -9.31 8.90 13.98
N ILE A 135 -9.02 7.70 14.49
CA ILE A 135 -8.54 6.58 13.68
C ILE A 135 -9.68 5.62 13.33
N THR A 136 -9.88 5.39 12.05
CA THR A 136 -10.71 4.28 11.53
C THR A 136 -9.80 3.21 10.94
N SER A 137 -9.88 1.99 11.47
CA SER A 137 -9.08 0.87 10.95
C SER A 137 -9.81 0.19 9.80
N ILE A 138 -9.16 0.11 8.64
CA ILE A 138 -9.64 -0.66 7.48
C ILE A 138 -8.73 -1.89 7.32
N VAL A 139 -9.30 -3.06 7.57
CA VAL A 139 -8.57 -4.33 7.52
C VAL A 139 -8.35 -4.76 6.07
N PRO A 140 -7.12 -5.11 5.67
CA PRO A 140 -6.86 -5.70 4.36
C PRO A 140 -7.65 -7.00 4.14
N LEU A 141 -8.18 -7.16 2.93
CA LEU A 141 -8.97 -8.33 2.53
C LEU A 141 -8.09 -9.41 1.89
N TRP A 142 -6.97 -9.73 2.56
CA TRP A 142 -6.06 -10.78 2.12
C TRP A 142 -6.51 -12.14 2.64
N GLN A 143 -6.19 -13.17 1.87
CA GLN A 143 -6.54 -14.54 2.18
C GLN A 143 -5.30 -15.32 2.65
N LYS A 144 -5.39 -15.91 3.84
CA LYS A 144 -4.38 -16.83 4.35
C LYS A 144 -4.71 -18.25 3.83
N ILE A 145 -3.79 -18.84 3.06
CA ILE A 145 -3.93 -20.19 2.48
C ILE A 145 -2.99 -21.22 3.09
N GLY A 146 -2.12 -20.81 4.01
CA GLY A 146 -1.16 -21.68 4.70
C GLY A 146 -0.61 -21.04 5.96
N GLU A 147 0.40 -21.63 6.57
CA GLU A 147 0.94 -21.14 7.85
C GLU A 147 2.04 -20.08 7.71
N GLY A 148 2.77 -20.07 6.60
CA GLY A 148 3.85 -19.10 6.37
C GLY A 148 3.34 -17.73 5.95
N TRP A 149 4.11 -16.68 6.23
CA TRP A 149 3.80 -15.30 5.79
C TRP A 149 3.65 -15.17 4.26
N ASN A 150 4.40 -15.98 3.52
CA ASN A 150 4.36 -16.03 2.05
C ASN A 150 3.14 -16.78 1.49
N THR A 151 2.27 -17.28 2.35
CA THR A 151 0.99 -17.93 1.98
C THR A 151 -0.20 -17.02 2.22
N ILE A 152 0.03 -15.72 2.44
CA ILE A 152 -0.99 -14.71 2.60
C ILE A 152 -1.06 -13.95 1.27
N LEU A 153 -2.19 -14.08 0.59
CA LEU A 153 -2.38 -13.58 -0.77
C LEU A 153 -3.42 -12.46 -0.81
N SER A 154 -3.13 -11.44 -1.62
CA SER A 154 -4.09 -10.39 -1.91
C SER A 154 -5.27 -10.96 -2.72
N THR A 155 -6.46 -10.45 -2.45
CA THR A 155 -7.67 -10.78 -3.22
C THR A 155 -8.01 -9.65 -4.19
N HIS A 156 -8.86 -9.96 -5.19
CA HIS A 156 -9.39 -8.91 -6.07
C HIS A 156 -10.19 -7.86 -5.28
N ALA A 157 -10.93 -8.28 -4.26
CA ALA A 157 -11.65 -7.36 -3.37
C ALA A 157 -10.70 -6.41 -2.62
N ASP A 158 -9.55 -6.91 -2.17
CA ASP A 158 -8.53 -6.06 -1.54
C ASP A 158 -7.92 -5.04 -2.52
N SER A 159 -7.70 -5.42 -3.76
CA SER A 159 -7.24 -4.50 -4.81
C SER A 159 -8.21 -3.33 -5.02
N ILE A 160 -9.52 -3.61 -5.03
CA ILE A 160 -10.55 -2.56 -5.11
C ILE A 160 -10.55 -1.69 -3.84
N LEU A 161 -10.49 -2.31 -2.67
CA LEU A 161 -10.44 -1.62 -1.38
C LEU A 161 -9.22 -0.70 -1.29
N GLN A 162 -8.05 -1.18 -1.69
CA GLN A 162 -6.80 -0.41 -1.69
C GLN A 162 -6.91 0.82 -2.59
N VAL A 163 -7.35 0.63 -3.84
CA VAL A 163 -7.50 1.72 -4.81
C VAL A 163 -8.47 2.79 -4.29
N ASN A 164 -9.60 2.39 -3.69
CA ASN A 164 -10.56 3.34 -3.12
C ASN A 164 -10.02 4.02 -1.84
N THR A 165 -9.26 3.31 -1.01
CA THR A 165 -8.59 3.91 0.15
C THR A 165 -7.64 5.02 -0.30
N ILE A 166 -6.82 4.77 -1.33
CA ILE A 166 -5.90 5.76 -1.88
C ILE A 166 -6.66 6.93 -2.51
N TYR A 167 -7.70 6.61 -3.30
CA TYR A 167 -8.48 7.63 -3.99
C TYR A 167 -9.18 8.60 -3.04
N HIS A 168 -9.69 8.12 -1.91
CA HIS A 168 -10.46 8.89 -0.95
C HIS A 168 -9.67 9.45 0.24
N THR A 169 -8.35 9.27 0.26
CA THR A 169 -7.46 9.89 1.25
C THR A 169 -6.56 10.92 0.60
N GLU A 170 -6.09 11.91 1.37
CA GLU A 170 -5.30 13.03 0.85
C GLU A 170 -3.82 12.68 0.66
N MET A 171 -3.27 11.83 1.52
CA MET A 171 -1.86 11.42 1.53
C MET A 171 -1.67 10.10 2.27
N VAL A 172 -0.48 9.52 2.16
CA VAL A 172 -0.06 8.40 3.00
C VAL A 172 1.09 8.77 3.93
N ILE A 173 1.06 8.22 5.14
CA ILE A 173 2.17 8.23 6.09
C ILE A 173 2.56 6.77 6.36
N ASN A 174 3.83 6.45 6.28
CA ASN A 174 4.40 5.16 6.65
C ASN A 174 5.91 5.29 6.88
N LEU A 175 6.57 4.21 7.32
CA LEU A 175 8.03 4.18 7.48
C LEU A 175 8.74 3.54 6.28
N GLY A 176 8.24 2.43 5.77
CA GLY A 176 8.91 1.67 4.72
C GLY A 176 7.98 0.92 3.78
N SER A 177 6.68 1.20 3.85
CA SER A 177 5.69 0.53 3.01
C SER A 177 5.80 0.95 1.54
N SER A 178 5.76 -0.02 0.64
CA SER A 178 5.69 0.22 -0.80
C SER A 178 4.43 0.95 -1.26
N MET A 179 3.47 1.17 -0.36
CA MET A 179 2.23 1.89 -0.64
C MET A 179 2.47 3.34 -1.10
N VAL A 180 3.67 3.89 -0.87
CA VAL A 180 4.08 5.18 -1.45
C VAL A 180 3.99 5.19 -2.97
N PHE A 181 4.34 4.08 -3.64
CA PHE A 181 4.25 3.97 -5.10
C PHE A 181 2.80 3.93 -5.59
N ASP A 182 1.90 3.36 -4.79
CA ASP A 182 0.47 3.35 -5.08
C ASP A 182 -0.10 4.78 -5.05
N TYR A 183 0.32 5.59 -4.05
CA TYR A 183 -0.09 7.00 -3.95
C TYR A 183 0.47 7.87 -5.08
N VAL A 184 1.69 7.60 -5.55
CA VAL A 184 2.27 8.28 -6.73
C VAL A 184 1.41 8.09 -7.97
N CYS A 185 0.78 6.92 -8.17
CA CYS A 185 -0.13 6.69 -9.29
C CYS A 185 -1.33 7.68 -9.30
N PHE A 186 -1.71 8.19 -8.13
CA PHE A 186 -2.77 9.21 -7.96
C PHE A 186 -2.22 10.62 -7.78
N GLN A 187 -0.91 10.84 -7.95
CA GLN A 187 -0.22 12.12 -7.76
C GLN A 187 -0.46 12.71 -6.36
N LYS A 188 -0.53 11.84 -5.35
CA LYS A 188 -0.76 12.23 -3.95
C LYS A 188 0.53 12.20 -3.15
N PRO A 189 0.65 13.06 -2.11
CA PRO A 189 1.81 13.11 -1.23
C PRO A 189 2.02 11.83 -0.41
N CYS A 190 3.29 11.58 -0.06
CA CYS A 190 3.74 10.54 0.84
C CYS A 190 4.66 11.13 1.90
#